data_6266c32212835b27217571ef2a58e197
#
_entry.id   6266c32212835b27217571ef2a58e197
#
_cell.length_a   1.000
_cell.length_b   1.000
_cell.length_c   1.000
_cell.angle_alpha   90.00
_cell.angle_beta   90.00
_cell.angle_gamma   90.00
#
_symmetry.space_group_name_H-M   'P 1'
#
loop_
_entity.id
_entity.type
_entity.pdbx_description
1 polymer ?
#
loop_
_entity_poly.entity_id
_entity_poly.type
_entity_poly.pdbx_seq_one_letter_code
_entity_poly.pdbx_strand_id
1 'polypeptide(L)'
;MLITASRSRSAFAARLLAALVLAGLPLARGAVFPLPAEGSLIGHDQVVHSHASDTLLGIARRYSVGYWEIQAANPHVDLWLPGHGTRVVIPGRFIIPPVPHVGIVVNLPAHRLFYFPRRGRHDQPVVITYPVSPGEKGWDTPVGETRVVRKVPHPVWIPTPSILRAHAKAGDPIPRVWPAGPDNPMGEWALQTTLSGGEIYIHGTNNPMAIGMAVTHGCVRLYPEDIAALFPVVPVGTPVTIVNDPILATLQDGRLYLSVHPPLHSQNVPAKPDFAVISRIINAAVGGARVAIDWDRVRRMAQQANGIPELIGVEADTDTETASSPASAAPGAGTSAQSFTPVRCRAPFAPAGRTRTRPSSP
;
A
#
# COMPACT_ATOMS: atom_id res chain seq x y z
N MET A 1 4.94 10.43 77.05
CA MET A 1 3.68 10.63 76.37
C MET A 1 3.91 10.58 74.88
N LEU A 2 3.38 9.53 74.30
CA LEU A 2 3.50 9.14 72.90
C LEU A 2 2.76 10.08 71.95
N ILE A 3 3.25 10.25 70.75
CA ILE A 3 2.42 10.21 69.54
C ILE A 3 3.26 9.92 68.30
N THR A 4 2.85 8.94 67.60
CA THR A 4 3.27 8.35 66.35
C THR A 4 2.93 9.21 65.13
N ALA A 5 3.81 9.18 64.15
CA ALA A 5 3.49 9.54 62.77
C ALA A 5 4.05 8.51 61.81
N SER A 6 3.19 7.78 61.14
CA SER A 6 3.49 6.94 60.03
C SER A 6 2.38 7.06 58.98
N ARG A 7 2.67 7.69 57.86
CA ARG A 7 1.92 7.50 56.58
C ARG A 7 2.72 8.14 55.45
N SER A 8 3.43 7.33 54.67
CA SER A 8 3.58 7.50 53.22
C SER A 8 4.54 6.47 52.64
N ARG A 9 4.06 5.27 52.44
CA ARG A 9 4.77 4.21 51.64
C ARG A 9 3.80 3.39 50.79
N SER A 10 2.85 4.01 50.09
CA SER A 10 1.90 3.23 49.29
C SER A 10 1.62 3.79 47.89
N ALA A 11 2.36 4.78 47.42
CA ALA A 11 2.11 5.37 46.09
C ALA A 11 3.13 5.01 45.02
N PHE A 12 4.16 4.21 45.31
CA PHE A 12 5.19 3.85 44.33
C PHE A 12 5.06 2.43 43.76
N ALA A 13 4.21 1.58 44.35
CA ALA A 13 4.04 0.19 43.91
C ALA A 13 2.99 -0.03 42.80
N ALA A 14 2.15 0.98 42.50
CA ALA A 14 1.06 0.85 41.55
C ALA A 14 1.41 1.19 40.10
N ARG A 15 2.61 1.70 39.80
CA ARG A 15 3.04 2.08 38.44
C ARG A 15 3.96 1.07 37.74
N LEU A 16 4.36 -0.01 38.38
CA LEU A 16 5.24 -1.05 37.81
C LEU A 16 4.52 -2.32 37.36
N LEU A 17 3.20 -2.44 37.57
CA LEU A 17 2.44 -3.64 37.16
C LEU A 17 1.72 -3.50 35.80
N ALA A 18 1.75 -2.35 35.13
CA ALA A 18 1.11 -2.16 33.83
C ALA A 18 2.01 -2.53 32.62
N ALA A 19 3.28 -2.86 32.85
CA ALA A 19 4.24 -3.15 31.78
C ALA A 19 4.52 -4.65 31.55
N LEU A 20 3.88 -5.57 32.28
CA LEU A 20 4.25 -7.00 32.28
C LEU A 20 3.14 -7.94 31.78
N VAL A 21 2.07 -7.45 31.18
CA VAL A 21 0.97 -8.30 30.65
C VAL A 21 1.00 -8.41 29.11
N LEU A 22 1.97 -7.83 28.41
CA LEU A 22 2.13 -7.95 26.96
C LEU A 22 3.03 -9.11 26.49
N ALA A 23 3.48 -9.98 27.36
CA ALA A 23 4.47 -11.02 27.04
C ALA A 23 3.88 -12.42 26.76
N GLY A 24 2.59 -12.55 26.47
CA GLY A 24 1.96 -13.87 26.35
C GLY A 24 0.94 -14.07 25.25
N LEU A 25 0.69 -13.08 24.38
CA LEU A 25 -0.13 -13.30 23.20
C LEU A 25 0.75 -13.85 22.06
N PRO A 26 0.34 -14.91 21.34
CA PRO A 26 1.04 -15.30 20.13
C PRO A 26 1.06 -14.08 19.21
N LEU A 27 2.26 -13.57 18.94
CA LEU A 27 2.47 -12.48 18.01
C LEU A 27 1.83 -12.86 16.68
N ALA A 28 0.67 -12.26 16.38
CA ALA A 28 0.16 -12.23 15.02
C ALA A 28 1.30 -11.67 14.17
N ARG A 29 1.81 -12.45 13.23
CA ARG A 29 3.01 -12.06 12.47
C ARG A 29 2.76 -10.94 11.47
N GLY A 30 1.53 -10.50 11.23
CA GLY A 30 1.23 -9.26 10.51
C GLY A 30 1.64 -8.02 11.30
N ALA A 31 2.04 -6.97 10.61
CA ALA A 31 2.31 -5.69 11.26
C ALA A 31 0.97 -5.05 11.69
N VAL A 32 0.86 -4.74 13.00
CA VAL A 32 -0.33 -4.14 13.61
C VAL A 32 -0.07 -2.66 13.86
N PHE A 33 -0.93 -1.81 13.35
CA PHE A 33 -0.81 -0.36 13.51
C PHE A 33 -2.11 0.24 14.05
N PRO A 34 -2.05 1.27 14.91
CA PRO A 34 -3.22 2.08 15.21
C PRO A 34 -3.68 2.78 13.91
N LEU A 35 -5.00 2.88 13.73
CA LEU A 35 -5.54 3.73 12.66
C LEU A 35 -5.39 5.19 13.08
N PRO A 36 -4.84 6.05 12.21
CA PRO A 36 -4.77 7.48 12.47
C PRO A 36 -6.19 8.07 12.53
N ALA A 37 -6.37 9.12 13.33
CA ALA A 37 -7.64 9.86 13.40
C ALA A 37 -7.92 10.62 12.11
N GLU A 38 -6.86 11.10 11.47
CA GLU A 38 -6.87 11.81 10.19
C GLU A 38 -5.78 11.25 9.29
N GLY A 39 -6.01 11.30 7.97
CA GLY A 39 -5.09 10.73 6.99
C GLY A 39 -5.17 9.20 6.91
N SER A 40 -4.20 8.62 6.23
CA SER A 40 -4.16 7.16 5.98
C SER A 40 -2.73 6.58 5.96
N LEU A 41 -1.72 7.34 6.40
CA LEU A 41 -0.35 6.84 6.55
C LEU A 41 -0.22 6.07 7.86
N ILE A 42 0.27 4.84 7.78
CA ILE A 42 0.52 3.98 8.94
C ILE A 42 1.97 3.49 8.95
N GLY A 43 2.46 3.17 10.14
CA GLY A 43 3.75 2.53 10.35
C GLY A 43 4.96 3.43 10.19
N HIS A 44 6.12 2.83 10.22
CA HIS A 44 7.42 3.50 10.09
C HIS A 44 8.47 2.54 9.55
N ASP A 45 9.47 3.08 8.85
CA ASP A 45 10.58 2.30 8.36
C ASP A 45 11.54 1.94 9.50
N GLN A 46 12.19 0.79 9.37
CA GLN A 46 13.19 0.30 10.31
C GLN A 46 14.51 0.05 9.57
N VAL A 47 15.60 -0.01 10.31
CA VAL A 47 16.91 -0.39 9.78
C VAL A 47 17.42 -1.56 10.60
N VAL A 48 17.85 -2.61 9.89
CA VAL A 48 18.48 -3.78 10.48
C VAL A 48 19.81 -4.04 9.79
N HIS A 49 20.66 -4.88 10.41
CA HIS A 49 21.89 -5.34 9.79
C HIS A 49 21.79 -6.84 9.53
N SER A 50 22.18 -7.25 8.34
CA SER A 50 22.13 -8.65 7.91
C SER A 50 23.16 -9.51 8.65
N HIS A 51 22.81 -10.76 8.90
CA HIS A 51 23.74 -11.80 9.32
C HIS A 51 24.37 -12.52 8.11
N ALA A 52 25.44 -13.25 8.31
CA ALA A 52 26.15 -13.95 7.22
C ALA A 52 25.27 -14.99 6.49
N SER A 53 24.29 -15.55 7.17
CA SER A 53 23.36 -16.55 6.63
C SER A 53 22.07 -15.96 6.07
N ASP A 54 21.88 -14.64 6.17
CA ASP A 54 20.65 -14.01 5.70
C ASP A 54 20.60 -13.90 4.17
N THR A 55 19.42 -14.06 3.63
CA THR A 55 19.03 -13.52 2.32
C THR A 55 18.15 -12.30 2.53
N LEU A 56 18.12 -11.38 1.58
CA LEU A 56 17.24 -10.21 1.67
C LEU A 56 15.76 -10.63 1.72
N LEU A 57 15.38 -11.71 1.01
CA LEU A 57 14.04 -12.27 1.06
C LEU A 57 13.72 -12.97 2.39
N GLY A 58 14.72 -13.58 3.03
CA GLY A 58 14.58 -14.14 4.38
C GLY A 58 14.34 -13.04 5.43
N ILE A 59 15.04 -11.91 5.28
CA ILE A 59 14.80 -10.71 6.10
C ILE A 59 13.39 -10.19 5.84
N ALA A 60 12.99 -10.02 4.57
CA ALA A 60 11.66 -9.55 4.19
C ALA A 60 10.56 -10.38 4.87
N ARG A 61 10.62 -11.71 4.78
CA ARG A 61 9.68 -12.63 5.43
C ARG A 61 9.63 -12.43 6.94
N ARG A 62 10.78 -12.25 7.59
CA ARG A 62 10.89 -12.05 9.06
C ARG A 62 10.15 -10.80 9.53
N TYR A 63 10.08 -9.76 8.65
CA TYR A 63 9.43 -8.49 8.94
C TYR A 63 8.08 -8.30 8.24
N SER A 64 7.50 -9.37 7.66
CA SER A 64 6.22 -9.33 6.93
C SER A 64 6.21 -8.27 5.83
N VAL A 65 7.27 -8.27 5.01
CA VAL A 65 7.50 -7.40 3.85
C VAL A 65 7.58 -8.27 2.60
N GLY A 66 7.03 -7.81 1.49
CA GLY A 66 7.02 -8.53 0.22
C GLY A 66 8.31 -8.34 -0.60
N TYR A 67 8.46 -9.18 -1.63
CA TYR A 67 9.61 -9.18 -2.56
C TYR A 67 9.90 -7.78 -3.12
N TRP A 68 8.91 -7.15 -3.76
CA TRP A 68 9.12 -5.84 -4.38
C TRP A 68 9.35 -4.73 -3.37
N GLU A 69 8.70 -4.80 -2.21
CA GLU A 69 8.85 -3.80 -1.15
C GLU A 69 10.29 -3.77 -0.61
N ILE A 70 10.83 -4.95 -0.26
CA ILE A 70 12.20 -5.01 0.28
C ILE A 70 13.25 -4.66 -0.76
N GLN A 71 13.04 -5.04 -2.03
CA GLN A 71 13.95 -4.71 -3.12
C GLN A 71 13.93 -3.22 -3.43
N ALA A 72 12.75 -2.60 -3.48
CA ALA A 72 12.59 -1.17 -3.72
C ALA A 72 13.26 -0.31 -2.64
N ALA A 73 13.20 -0.75 -1.38
CA ALA A 73 13.84 -0.07 -0.26
C ALA A 73 15.37 -0.29 -0.22
N ASN A 74 15.88 -1.31 -0.92
CA ASN A 74 17.28 -1.72 -0.90
C ASN A 74 17.81 -2.04 -2.31
N PRO A 75 17.77 -1.10 -3.27
CA PRO A 75 18.07 -1.36 -4.67
C PRO A 75 19.53 -1.78 -4.96
N HIS A 76 20.42 -1.57 -4.00
CA HIS A 76 21.84 -1.90 -4.12
C HIS A 76 22.28 -3.11 -3.28
N VAL A 77 21.32 -3.78 -2.62
CA VAL A 77 21.59 -4.97 -1.79
C VAL A 77 21.21 -6.21 -2.59
N ASP A 78 22.14 -7.17 -2.63
CA ASP A 78 21.89 -8.44 -3.32
C ASP A 78 20.79 -9.24 -2.61
N LEU A 79 19.87 -9.81 -3.38
CA LEU A 79 18.70 -10.55 -2.85
C LEU A 79 19.09 -11.83 -2.12
N TRP A 80 20.15 -12.49 -2.57
CA TRP A 80 20.55 -13.81 -2.08
C TRP A 80 21.76 -13.75 -1.15
N LEU A 81 22.66 -12.79 -1.37
CA LEU A 81 23.91 -12.65 -0.63
C LEU A 81 24.11 -11.18 -0.20
N PRO A 82 23.28 -10.64 0.71
CA PRO A 82 23.44 -9.27 1.18
C PRO A 82 24.78 -9.02 1.87
N GLY A 83 25.46 -10.07 2.33
CA GLY A 83 26.69 -9.96 3.12
C GLY A 83 26.43 -9.70 4.60
N HIS A 84 27.44 -9.99 5.44
CA HIS A 84 27.35 -9.75 6.88
C HIS A 84 27.45 -8.25 7.22
N GLY A 85 26.58 -7.78 8.10
CA GLY A 85 26.61 -6.40 8.58
C GLY A 85 26.06 -5.37 7.57
N THR A 86 25.53 -5.79 6.42
CA THR A 86 24.90 -4.88 5.46
C THR A 86 23.69 -4.21 6.07
N ARG A 87 23.62 -2.88 5.94
CA ARG A 87 22.47 -2.09 6.35
C ARG A 87 21.29 -2.36 5.42
N VAL A 88 20.20 -2.86 5.98
CA VAL A 88 18.96 -3.17 5.27
C VAL A 88 17.83 -2.29 5.82
N VAL A 89 17.17 -1.56 4.94
CA VAL A 89 15.95 -0.80 5.23
C VAL A 89 14.75 -1.72 5.13
N ILE A 90 13.98 -1.81 6.19
CA ILE A 90 12.70 -2.50 6.21
C ILE A 90 11.61 -1.45 5.95
N PRO A 91 10.97 -1.43 4.78
CA PRO A 91 9.89 -0.50 4.50
C PRO A 91 8.67 -0.87 5.36
N GLY A 92 8.25 0.03 6.21
CA GLY A 92 7.16 -0.20 7.15
C GLY A 92 6.10 0.90 7.11
N ARG A 93 6.20 1.87 6.20
CA ARG A 93 5.20 2.91 5.97
C ARG A 93 4.29 2.52 4.82
N PHE A 94 2.98 2.63 5.04
CA PHE A 94 1.97 2.30 4.04
C PHE A 94 0.88 3.37 4.04
N ILE A 95 0.36 3.72 2.85
CA ILE A 95 -0.84 4.53 2.71
C ILE A 95 -2.01 3.58 2.47
N ILE A 96 -3.01 3.62 3.34
CA ILE A 96 -4.22 2.79 3.19
C ILE A 96 -5.05 3.34 2.03
N PRO A 97 -5.59 2.49 1.12
CA PRO A 97 -6.46 2.94 0.04
C PRO A 97 -7.69 3.70 0.54
N PRO A 98 -8.21 4.68 -0.23
CA PRO A 98 -9.35 5.53 0.15
C PRO A 98 -10.69 4.81 -0.05
N VAL A 99 -10.86 3.67 0.61
CA VAL A 99 -12.09 2.87 0.61
C VAL A 99 -12.56 2.65 2.05
N PRO A 100 -13.80 2.18 2.29
CA PRO A 100 -14.25 1.87 3.64
C PRO A 100 -13.30 0.92 4.38
N HIS A 101 -12.82 1.31 5.56
CA HIS A 101 -11.92 0.53 6.39
C HIS A 101 -12.67 -0.55 7.17
N VAL A 102 -13.21 -1.54 6.47
CA VAL A 102 -14.04 -2.62 7.02
C VAL A 102 -13.61 -3.96 6.44
N GLY A 103 -13.40 -4.94 7.30
CA GLY A 103 -13.02 -6.29 6.87
C GLY A 103 -11.64 -6.34 6.23
N ILE A 104 -11.54 -6.83 5.01
CA ILE A 104 -10.28 -6.98 4.27
C ILE A 104 -10.28 -6.01 3.09
N VAL A 105 -9.20 -5.26 2.92
CA VAL A 105 -8.91 -4.45 1.73
C VAL A 105 -7.61 -4.98 1.11
N VAL A 106 -7.63 -5.30 -0.18
CA VAL A 106 -6.42 -5.71 -0.92
C VAL A 106 -6.14 -4.67 -1.98
N ASN A 107 -4.98 -4.02 -1.92
CA ASN A 107 -4.50 -3.16 -3.00
C ASN A 107 -3.50 -3.94 -3.86
N LEU A 108 -3.92 -4.26 -5.07
CA LEU A 108 -3.15 -5.13 -5.96
C LEU A 108 -1.80 -4.54 -6.37
N PRO A 109 -1.68 -3.26 -6.81
CA PRO A 109 -0.39 -2.67 -7.16
C PRO A 109 0.57 -2.53 -5.98
N ALA A 110 0.04 -2.37 -4.77
CA ALA A 110 0.84 -2.32 -3.55
C ALA A 110 1.27 -3.72 -3.08
N HIS A 111 0.75 -4.79 -3.67
CA HIS A 111 0.95 -6.17 -3.20
C HIS A 111 0.67 -6.31 -1.70
N ARG A 112 -0.41 -5.65 -1.20
CA ARG A 112 -0.66 -5.55 0.23
C ARG A 112 -2.13 -5.71 0.58
N LEU A 113 -2.36 -6.46 1.66
CA LEU A 113 -3.65 -6.68 2.29
C LEU A 113 -3.68 -5.92 3.60
N PHE A 114 -4.81 -5.25 3.86
CA PHE A 114 -5.13 -4.58 5.11
C PHE A 114 -6.36 -5.24 5.72
N TYR A 115 -6.27 -5.70 6.96
CA TYR A 115 -7.39 -6.25 7.70
C TYR A 115 -7.79 -5.32 8.83
N PHE A 116 -9.06 -4.95 8.86
CA PHE A 116 -9.70 -4.10 9.85
C PHE A 116 -10.58 -4.98 10.75
N PRO A 117 -10.09 -5.42 11.92
CA PRO A 117 -10.86 -6.27 12.81
C PRO A 117 -12.10 -5.55 13.35
N ARG A 118 -13.19 -6.31 13.61
CA ARG A 118 -14.35 -5.78 14.30
C ARG A 118 -13.95 -5.37 15.72
N ARG A 119 -14.36 -4.16 16.13
CA ARG A 119 -14.03 -3.61 17.44
C ARG A 119 -14.98 -4.08 18.52
N GLY A 120 -14.43 -4.27 19.73
CA GLY A 120 -15.16 -4.10 20.96
C GLY A 120 -15.47 -2.61 21.23
N ARG A 121 -16.42 -2.33 22.13
CA ARG A 121 -16.84 -0.94 22.43
C ARG A 121 -15.73 -0.01 22.94
N HIS A 122 -14.64 -0.57 23.45
CA HIS A 122 -13.53 0.17 24.09
C HIS A 122 -12.17 -0.02 23.38
N ASP A 123 -12.15 -0.73 22.25
CA ASP A 123 -10.90 -1.01 21.55
C ASP A 123 -10.47 0.16 20.67
N GLN A 124 -9.18 0.50 20.74
CA GLN A 124 -8.57 1.42 19.78
C GLN A 124 -8.64 0.82 18.37
N PRO A 125 -8.95 1.64 17.35
CA PRO A 125 -8.97 1.17 15.98
C PRO A 125 -7.56 0.76 15.54
N VAL A 126 -7.46 -0.45 15.01
CA VAL A 126 -6.20 -0.95 14.45
C VAL A 126 -6.41 -1.48 13.04
N VAL A 127 -5.34 -1.50 12.28
CA VAL A 127 -5.21 -2.23 11.02
C VAL A 127 -4.08 -3.23 11.14
N ILE A 128 -4.27 -4.43 10.60
CA ILE A 128 -3.24 -5.44 10.45
C ILE A 128 -2.93 -5.55 8.97
N THR A 129 -1.67 -5.49 8.60
CA THR A 129 -1.30 -5.54 7.17
C THR A 129 -0.32 -6.66 6.86
N TYR A 130 -0.46 -7.21 5.67
CA TYR A 130 0.30 -8.36 5.17
C TYR A 130 0.73 -8.14 3.72
N PRO A 131 1.96 -8.52 3.35
CA PRO A 131 2.34 -8.60 1.95
C PRO A 131 1.58 -9.74 1.26
N VAL A 132 1.22 -9.55 0.00
CA VAL A 132 0.48 -10.55 -0.78
C VAL A 132 1.03 -10.72 -2.18
N SER A 133 0.75 -11.87 -2.78
CA SER A 133 0.96 -12.14 -4.20
C SER A 133 -0.37 -12.22 -4.92
N PRO A 134 -0.69 -11.26 -5.79
CA PRO A 134 -1.87 -11.30 -6.66
C PRO A 134 -1.61 -12.14 -7.93
N GLY A 135 -2.62 -12.16 -8.80
CA GLY A 135 -2.58 -12.78 -10.11
C GLY A 135 -1.52 -12.19 -11.03
N GLU A 136 -0.89 -13.05 -11.83
CA GLU A 136 0.03 -12.64 -12.87
C GLU A 136 -0.71 -12.15 -14.13
N LYS A 137 0.04 -11.59 -15.07
CA LYS A 137 -0.50 -11.10 -16.34
C LYS A 137 -1.26 -12.21 -17.09
N GLY A 138 -2.54 -11.92 -17.40
CA GLY A 138 -3.44 -12.87 -18.06
C GLY A 138 -4.19 -13.79 -17.09
N TRP A 139 -3.87 -13.71 -15.80
CA TRP A 139 -4.55 -14.36 -14.69
C TRP A 139 -4.86 -13.34 -13.59
N ASP A 140 -5.33 -12.19 -14.00
CA ASP A 140 -5.52 -11.04 -13.10
C ASP A 140 -6.45 -11.37 -11.94
N THR A 141 -6.10 -10.91 -10.74
CA THR A 141 -7.02 -10.93 -9.61
C THR A 141 -8.16 -9.95 -9.88
N PRO A 142 -9.43 -10.39 -9.87
CA PRO A 142 -10.55 -9.48 -10.14
C PRO A 142 -10.67 -8.40 -9.06
N VAL A 143 -10.88 -7.15 -9.49
CA VAL A 143 -11.20 -6.03 -8.60
C VAL A 143 -12.71 -6.03 -8.29
N GLY A 144 -13.07 -5.48 -7.14
CA GLY A 144 -14.46 -5.33 -6.72
C GLY A 144 -14.70 -5.71 -5.27
N GLU A 145 -15.97 -5.69 -4.90
CA GLU A 145 -16.43 -6.04 -3.55
C GLU A 145 -16.92 -7.49 -3.50
N THR A 146 -16.56 -8.17 -2.42
CA THR A 146 -16.93 -9.56 -2.15
C THR A 146 -16.99 -9.79 -0.63
N ARG A 147 -17.05 -11.05 -0.23
CA ARG A 147 -16.99 -11.46 1.18
C ARG A 147 -16.40 -12.84 1.34
N VAL A 148 -15.85 -13.11 2.50
CA VAL A 148 -15.46 -14.47 2.90
C VAL A 148 -16.72 -15.32 3.10
N VAL A 149 -16.85 -16.39 2.34
CA VAL A 149 -18.00 -17.30 2.42
C VAL A 149 -17.69 -18.62 3.10
N ARG A 150 -16.43 -19.03 3.09
CA ARG A 150 -15.99 -20.26 3.73
C ARG A 150 -14.54 -20.15 4.20
N LYS A 151 -14.24 -20.77 5.33
CA LYS A 151 -12.91 -20.98 5.86
C LYS A 151 -12.54 -22.45 5.65
N VAL A 152 -11.44 -22.70 4.98
CA VAL A 152 -11.00 -24.04 4.56
C VAL A 152 -9.63 -24.34 5.18
N PRO A 153 -9.58 -25.09 6.29
CA PRO A 153 -8.32 -25.62 6.79
C PRO A 153 -7.89 -26.80 5.90
N HIS A 154 -6.58 -26.97 5.72
CA HIS A 154 -5.98 -28.05 4.96
C HIS A 154 -6.63 -28.25 3.57
N PRO A 155 -6.64 -27.22 2.71
CA PRO A 155 -7.37 -27.28 1.45
C PRO A 155 -6.78 -28.35 0.53
N VAL A 156 -7.66 -29.02 -0.21
CA VAL A 156 -7.29 -29.79 -1.39
C VAL A 156 -7.36 -28.82 -2.58
N TRP A 157 -6.30 -28.73 -3.38
CA TRP A 157 -6.33 -27.89 -4.59
C TRP A 157 -6.69 -28.73 -5.82
N ILE A 158 -7.72 -28.28 -6.54
CA ILE A 158 -8.15 -28.83 -7.82
C ILE A 158 -7.97 -27.71 -8.85
N PRO A 159 -6.86 -27.72 -9.64
CA PRO A 159 -6.65 -26.73 -10.67
C PRO A 159 -7.78 -26.72 -11.69
N THR A 160 -8.19 -25.53 -12.14
CA THR A 160 -9.21 -25.41 -13.19
C THR A 160 -8.70 -26.00 -14.52
N PRO A 161 -9.59 -26.39 -15.45
CA PRO A 161 -9.16 -26.88 -16.76
C PRO A 161 -8.26 -25.88 -17.54
N SER A 162 -8.47 -24.57 -17.30
CA SER A 162 -7.64 -23.52 -17.89
C SER A 162 -6.20 -23.54 -17.36
N ILE A 163 -6.03 -23.70 -16.05
CA ILE A 163 -4.73 -23.82 -15.39
C ILE A 163 -3.99 -25.08 -15.90
N LEU A 164 -4.68 -26.24 -15.92
CA LEU A 164 -4.10 -27.48 -16.41
C LEU A 164 -3.62 -27.36 -17.87
N ARG A 165 -4.41 -26.71 -18.73
CA ARG A 165 -4.01 -26.47 -20.13
C ARG A 165 -2.83 -25.51 -20.24
N ALA A 166 -2.78 -24.45 -19.41
CA ALA A 166 -1.67 -23.49 -19.41
C ALA A 166 -0.35 -24.17 -19.04
N HIS A 167 -0.34 -24.96 -17.97
CA HIS A 167 0.83 -25.74 -17.56
C HIS A 167 1.25 -26.78 -18.59
N ALA A 168 0.29 -27.52 -19.16
CA ALA A 168 0.60 -28.48 -20.22
C ALA A 168 1.23 -27.81 -21.47
N LYS A 169 0.71 -26.62 -21.84
CA LYS A 169 1.26 -25.83 -22.96
C LYS A 169 2.67 -25.30 -22.67
N ALA A 170 2.95 -24.98 -21.40
CA ALA A 170 4.27 -24.53 -20.95
C ALA A 170 5.29 -25.67 -20.82
N GLY A 171 4.88 -26.94 -21.05
CA GLY A 171 5.77 -28.10 -20.88
C GLY A 171 5.97 -28.54 -19.44
N ASP A 172 5.18 -28.02 -18.49
CA ASP A 172 5.22 -28.31 -17.06
C ASP A 172 3.86 -28.85 -16.58
N PRO A 173 3.44 -30.06 -16.97
CA PRO A 173 2.14 -30.60 -16.62
C PRO A 173 2.04 -30.85 -15.10
N ILE A 174 0.97 -30.37 -14.49
CA ILE A 174 0.71 -30.49 -13.05
C ILE A 174 -0.39 -31.53 -12.75
N PRO A 175 -0.41 -32.10 -11.52
CA PRO A 175 -1.46 -33.00 -11.07
C PRO A 175 -2.85 -32.36 -11.14
N ARG A 176 -3.87 -33.18 -11.44
CA ARG A 176 -5.28 -32.75 -11.42
C ARG A 176 -5.82 -32.49 -10.02
N VAL A 177 -5.21 -33.07 -9.01
CA VAL A 177 -5.58 -32.94 -7.61
C VAL A 177 -4.32 -32.87 -6.78
N TRP A 178 -4.22 -31.85 -5.93
CA TRP A 178 -3.18 -31.72 -4.93
C TRP A 178 -3.79 -31.94 -3.56
N PRO A 179 -3.45 -33.01 -2.85
CA PRO A 179 -3.94 -33.26 -1.49
C PRO A 179 -3.45 -32.18 -0.54
N ALA A 180 -4.08 -32.05 0.61
CA ALA A 180 -3.56 -31.24 1.70
C ALA A 180 -2.16 -31.72 2.10
N GLY A 181 -1.28 -30.78 2.42
CA GLY A 181 0.10 -31.10 2.83
C GLY A 181 1.11 -30.05 2.38
N PRO A 182 2.41 -30.27 2.67
CA PRO A 182 3.47 -29.28 2.48
C PRO A 182 3.69 -28.91 1.01
N ASP A 183 3.39 -29.78 0.08
CA ASP A 183 3.56 -29.54 -1.36
C ASP A 183 2.36 -28.82 -1.99
N ASN A 184 1.26 -28.62 -1.24
CA ASN A 184 0.06 -27.98 -1.77
C ASN A 184 0.29 -26.47 -1.97
N PRO A 185 0.11 -25.94 -3.20
CA PRO A 185 0.31 -24.51 -3.49
C PRO A 185 -0.64 -23.57 -2.72
N MET A 186 -1.74 -24.09 -2.16
CA MET A 186 -2.65 -23.29 -1.33
C MET A 186 -2.18 -23.18 0.14
N GLY A 187 -1.18 -23.95 0.56
CA GLY A 187 -0.75 -24.01 1.95
C GLY A 187 -1.81 -24.62 2.88
N GLU A 188 -1.72 -24.29 4.16
CA GLU A 188 -2.53 -24.91 5.24
C GLU A 188 -3.91 -24.27 5.43
N TRP A 189 -4.11 -23.01 4.97
CA TRP A 189 -5.30 -22.20 5.28
C TRP A 189 -5.77 -21.43 4.06
N ALA A 190 -7.10 -21.43 3.81
CA ALA A 190 -7.71 -20.68 2.73
C ALA A 190 -9.05 -20.05 3.17
N LEU A 191 -9.25 -18.80 2.77
CA LEU A 191 -10.50 -18.05 2.88
C LEU A 191 -11.11 -17.94 1.49
N GLN A 192 -12.24 -18.60 1.27
CA GLN A 192 -12.98 -18.55 -0.01
C GLN A 192 -13.80 -17.28 -0.10
N THR A 193 -13.77 -16.60 -1.25
CA THR A 193 -14.62 -15.44 -1.54
C THR A 193 -15.73 -15.80 -2.54
N THR A 194 -16.64 -14.86 -2.83
CA THR A 194 -17.66 -15.05 -3.87
C THR A 194 -17.20 -14.61 -5.26
N LEU A 195 -16.01 -14.01 -5.39
CA LEU A 195 -15.50 -13.58 -6.69
C LEU A 195 -15.32 -14.76 -7.65
N SER A 196 -15.58 -14.50 -8.94
CA SER A 196 -15.48 -15.50 -10.01
C SER A 196 -16.21 -16.80 -9.68
N GLY A 197 -17.43 -16.71 -9.11
CA GLY A 197 -18.20 -17.90 -8.74
C GLY A 197 -17.62 -18.69 -7.57
N GLY A 198 -16.72 -18.11 -6.77
CA GLY A 198 -16.08 -18.78 -5.64
C GLY A 198 -14.72 -19.39 -5.96
N GLU A 199 -14.12 -19.04 -7.09
CA GLU A 199 -12.79 -19.55 -7.50
C GLU A 199 -11.63 -18.73 -6.92
N ILE A 200 -11.89 -17.52 -6.39
CA ILE A 200 -10.86 -16.66 -5.80
C ILE A 200 -10.76 -16.89 -4.29
N TYR A 201 -9.55 -17.22 -3.86
CA TYR A 201 -9.20 -17.48 -2.46
C TYR A 201 -8.12 -16.50 -1.97
N ILE A 202 -8.16 -16.23 -0.67
CA ILE A 202 -7.05 -15.63 0.08
C ILE A 202 -6.43 -16.80 0.88
N HIS A 203 -5.18 -17.19 0.58
CA HIS A 203 -4.63 -18.46 1.06
C HIS A 203 -3.12 -18.40 1.31
N GLY A 204 -2.59 -19.42 1.92
CA GLY A 204 -1.15 -19.60 2.14
C GLY A 204 -0.37 -19.98 0.87
N THR A 205 0.80 -20.54 1.06
CA THR A 205 1.65 -21.00 -0.04
C THR A 205 2.66 -22.05 0.45
N ASN A 206 3.09 -22.91 -0.46
CA ASN A 206 4.29 -23.75 -0.32
C ASN A 206 5.56 -23.05 -0.84
N ASN A 207 5.43 -21.89 -1.50
CA ASN A 207 6.56 -21.10 -2.02
C ASN A 207 6.56 -19.69 -1.42
N PRO A 208 7.07 -19.51 -0.18
CA PRO A 208 7.07 -18.21 0.50
C PRO A 208 8.02 -17.18 -0.13
N MET A 209 9.03 -17.60 -0.91
CA MET A 209 9.99 -16.67 -1.52
C MET A 209 9.37 -15.80 -2.61
N ALA A 210 8.20 -16.18 -3.12
CA ALA A 210 7.49 -15.43 -4.16
C ALA A 210 6.46 -14.43 -3.60
N ILE A 211 6.30 -14.30 -2.27
CA ILE A 211 5.35 -13.35 -1.69
C ILE A 211 5.78 -11.91 -1.98
N GLY A 212 4.83 -11.11 -2.48
CA GLY A 212 5.09 -9.77 -2.99
C GLY A 212 5.35 -9.72 -4.50
N MET A 213 5.21 -10.84 -5.23
CA MET A 213 5.26 -10.92 -6.70
C MET A 213 3.88 -11.25 -7.27
N ALA A 214 3.57 -10.79 -8.47
CA ALA A 214 2.35 -11.21 -9.20
C ALA A 214 2.62 -12.55 -9.92
N VAL A 215 2.22 -13.66 -9.28
CA VAL A 215 2.59 -15.03 -9.69
C VAL A 215 1.47 -16.04 -9.49
N THR A 216 0.23 -15.61 -9.31
CA THR A 216 -0.88 -16.53 -9.10
C THR A 216 -1.81 -16.59 -10.30
N HIS A 217 -2.74 -17.54 -10.29
CA HIS A 217 -3.81 -17.63 -11.28
C HIS A 217 -5.08 -16.89 -10.78
N GLY A 218 -4.90 -15.71 -10.16
CA GLY A 218 -5.98 -14.83 -9.70
C GLY A 218 -6.24 -14.85 -8.18
N CYS A 219 -5.82 -15.87 -7.45
CA CYS A 219 -5.92 -15.90 -6.00
C CYS A 219 -4.93 -14.94 -5.32
N VAL A 220 -5.15 -14.64 -4.04
CA VAL A 220 -4.29 -13.79 -3.22
C VAL A 220 -3.51 -14.67 -2.25
N ARG A 221 -2.18 -14.75 -2.42
CA ARG A 221 -1.30 -15.56 -1.56
C ARG A 221 -0.68 -14.72 -0.45
N LEU A 222 -0.55 -15.34 0.74
CA LEU A 222 0.17 -14.80 1.90
C LEU A 222 1.30 -15.74 2.31
N TYR A 223 2.23 -15.23 3.12
CA TYR A 223 3.15 -16.10 3.86
C TYR A 223 2.38 -17.14 4.67
N PRO A 224 2.92 -18.35 4.86
CA PRO A 224 2.26 -19.40 5.65
C PRO A 224 1.91 -18.95 7.08
N GLU A 225 2.80 -18.21 7.72
CA GLU A 225 2.60 -17.65 9.05
C GLU A 225 1.57 -16.52 9.09
N ASP A 226 1.50 -15.70 8.04
CA ASP A 226 0.57 -14.57 7.95
C ASP A 226 -0.88 -15.07 7.78
N ILE A 227 -1.10 -16.04 6.89
CA ILE A 227 -2.45 -16.63 6.75
C ILE A 227 -2.83 -17.45 7.99
N ALA A 228 -1.87 -18.10 8.66
CA ALA A 228 -2.14 -18.82 9.91
C ALA A 228 -2.58 -17.86 11.03
N ALA A 229 -2.04 -16.63 11.06
CA ALA A 229 -2.47 -15.58 11.98
C ALA A 229 -3.81 -14.94 11.58
N LEU A 230 -4.04 -14.71 10.28
CA LEU A 230 -5.24 -14.07 9.76
C LEU A 230 -6.47 -15.01 9.82
N PHE A 231 -6.29 -16.28 9.48
CA PHE A 231 -7.37 -17.25 9.36
C PHE A 231 -8.27 -17.34 10.60
N PRO A 232 -7.77 -17.49 11.85
CA PRO A 232 -8.63 -17.63 13.01
C PRO A 232 -9.47 -16.37 13.30
N VAL A 233 -8.93 -15.18 13.01
CA VAL A 233 -9.53 -13.89 13.39
C VAL A 233 -10.50 -13.30 12.35
N VAL A 234 -10.54 -13.86 11.14
CA VAL A 234 -11.47 -13.45 10.08
C VAL A 234 -12.74 -14.29 10.14
N PRO A 235 -13.92 -13.73 10.50
CA PRO A 235 -15.18 -14.44 10.45
C PRO A 235 -15.68 -14.71 9.03
N VAL A 236 -16.48 -15.74 8.84
CA VAL A 236 -17.34 -15.87 7.64
C VAL A 236 -18.28 -14.68 7.56
N GLY A 237 -18.50 -14.16 6.36
CA GLY A 237 -19.26 -12.93 6.11
C GLY A 237 -18.42 -11.65 6.14
N THR A 238 -17.13 -11.73 6.48
CA THR A 238 -16.25 -10.56 6.44
C THR A 238 -16.23 -9.95 5.04
N PRO A 239 -16.52 -8.64 4.88
CA PRO A 239 -16.37 -7.93 3.61
C PRO A 239 -14.92 -7.99 3.11
N VAL A 240 -14.77 -8.09 1.79
CA VAL A 240 -13.46 -8.03 1.11
C VAL A 240 -13.58 -7.07 -0.05
N THR A 241 -12.75 -6.04 -0.07
CA THR A 241 -12.65 -5.06 -1.16
C THR A 241 -11.29 -5.22 -1.82
N ILE A 242 -11.28 -5.48 -3.13
CA ILE A 242 -10.05 -5.58 -3.92
C ILE A 242 -10.00 -4.38 -4.85
N VAL A 243 -8.93 -3.60 -4.74
CA VAL A 243 -8.72 -2.37 -5.52
C VAL A 243 -7.43 -2.44 -6.34
N ASN A 244 -7.37 -1.61 -7.37
CA ASN A 244 -6.20 -1.44 -8.24
C ASN A 244 -5.78 0.03 -8.22
N ASP A 245 -5.31 0.50 -7.07
CA ASP A 245 -4.93 1.89 -6.82
C ASP A 245 -3.40 2.03 -6.79
N PRO A 246 -2.74 2.27 -7.94
CA PRO A 246 -1.28 2.37 -8.00
C PRO A 246 -0.74 3.68 -7.40
N ILE A 247 -1.59 4.70 -7.23
CA ILE A 247 -1.20 6.01 -6.72
C ILE A 247 -2.04 6.32 -5.49
N LEU A 248 -1.37 6.55 -4.38
CA LEU A 248 -2.00 6.90 -3.11
C LEU A 248 -1.36 8.16 -2.55
N ALA A 249 -2.17 9.11 -2.10
CA ALA A 249 -1.71 10.30 -1.41
C ALA A 249 -2.53 10.55 -0.16
N THR A 250 -1.91 11.13 0.87
CA THR A 250 -2.59 11.49 2.12
C THR A 250 -1.92 12.71 2.76
N LEU A 251 -2.74 13.65 3.22
CA LEU A 251 -2.32 14.71 4.12
C LEU A 251 -2.57 14.23 5.55
N GLN A 252 -1.55 14.26 6.39
CA GLN A 252 -1.62 13.81 7.78
C GLN A 252 -0.66 14.66 8.63
N ASP A 253 -1.15 15.22 9.72
CA ASP A 253 -0.38 16.09 10.62
C ASP A 253 0.37 17.20 9.85
N GLY A 254 -0.31 17.87 8.91
CA GLY A 254 0.23 18.93 8.07
C GLY A 254 1.30 18.47 7.06
N ARG A 255 1.47 17.16 6.87
CA ARG A 255 2.46 16.56 5.98
C ARG A 255 1.80 15.77 4.86
N LEU A 256 2.14 16.08 3.62
CA LEU A 256 1.59 15.41 2.45
C LEU A 256 2.53 14.31 2.00
N TYR A 257 2.02 13.08 1.97
CA TYR A 257 2.73 11.89 1.51
C TYR A 257 2.13 11.37 0.21
N LEU A 258 3.00 10.82 -0.63
CA LEU A 258 2.64 10.17 -1.89
C LEU A 258 3.30 8.80 -1.94
N SER A 259 2.59 7.83 -2.51
CA SER A 259 3.11 6.52 -2.88
C SER A 259 2.70 6.26 -4.33
N VAL A 260 3.65 5.83 -5.16
CA VAL A 260 3.44 5.50 -6.57
C VAL A 260 3.96 4.09 -6.82
N HIS A 261 3.05 3.15 -7.05
CA HIS A 261 3.38 1.76 -7.36
C HIS A 261 3.46 1.55 -8.87
N PRO A 262 4.24 0.58 -9.35
CA PRO A 262 4.16 0.17 -10.73
C PRO A 262 2.75 -0.36 -11.00
N PRO A 263 2.11 0.00 -12.12
CA PRO A 263 0.82 -0.58 -12.45
C PRO A 263 0.97 -2.08 -12.64
N LEU A 264 0.02 -2.84 -12.08
CA LEU A 264 -0.09 -4.26 -12.43
C LEU A 264 -0.31 -4.36 -13.95
N HIS A 265 0.18 -5.45 -14.55
CA HIS A 265 0.14 -5.71 -15.98
C HIS A 265 -1.30 -5.90 -16.54
N SER A 266 -2.30 -5.21 -16.00
CA SER A 266 -3.65 -5.24 -16.53
C SER A 266 -3.66 -4.52 -17.89
N GLN A 267 -4.38 -5.07 -18.86
CA GLN A 267 -4.39 -4.63 -20.25
C GLN A 267 -4.86 -3.17 -20.46
N ASN A 268 -5.39 -2.52 -19.43
CA ASN A 268 -6.04 -1.22 -19.50
C ASN A 268 -5.36 -0.12 -18.66
N VAL A 269 -4.20 -0.39 -18.05
CA VAL A 269 -3.50 0.61 -17.24
C VAL A 269 -2.22 1.02 -17.97
N PRO A 270 -1.97 2.33 -18.17
CA PRO A 270 -0.74 2.82 -18.78
C PRO A 270 0.50 2.28 -18.04
N ALA A 271 1.52 1.86 -18.78
CA ALA A 271 2.78 1.33 -18.21
C ALA A 271 3.53 2.35 -17.32
N LYS A 272 3.18 3.62 -17.42
CA LYS A 272 3.69 4.71 -16.55
C LYS A 272 2.51 5.48 -15.99
N PRO A 273 2.55 5.86 -14.70
CA PRO A 273 1.54 6.72 -14.11
C PRO A 273 1.42 8.04 -14.89
N ASP A 274 0.20 8.41 -15.28
CA ASP A 274 -0.08 9.71 -15.87
C ASP A 274 0.09 10.80 -14.81
N PHE A 275 0.93 11.80 -15.09
CA PHE A 275 1.18 12.90 -14.17
C PHE A 275 -0.09 13.71 -13.86
N ALA A 276 -1.04 13.80 -14.79
CA ALA A 276 -2.33 14.44 -14.56
C ALA A 276 -3.17 13.66 -13.53
N VAL A 277 -3.10 12.33 -13.55
CA VAL A 277 -3.75 11.47 -12.54
C VAL A 277 -3.09 11.67 -11.17
N ILE A 278 -1.76 11.68 -11.11
CA ILE A 278 -1.02 11.94 -9.87
C ILE A 278 -1.41 13.30 -9.29
N SER A 279 -1.39 14.37 -10.11
CA SER A 279 -1.75 15.72 -9.66
C SER A 279 -3.19 15.78 -9.12
N ARG A 280 -4.14 15.09 -9.75
CA ARG A 280 -5.54 15.02 -9.29
C ARG A 280 -5.64 14.33 -7.92
N ILE A 281 -4.94 13.22 -7.74
CA ILE A 281 -4.94 12.47 -6.47
C ILE A 281 -4.31 13.31 -5.35
N ILE A 282 -3.20 14.00 -5.64
CA ILE A 282 -2.56 14.93 -4.70
C ILE A 282 -3.54 16.04 -4.31
N ASN A 283 -4.18 16.69 -5.29
CA ASN A 283 -5.13 17.78 -5.03
C ASN A 283 -6.34 17.29 -4.19
N ALA A 284 -6.82 16.09 -4.44
CA ALA A 284 -7.89 15.48 -3.64
C ALA A 284 -7.43 15.23 -2.19
N ALA A 285 -6.19 14.77 -1.98
CA ALA A 285 -5.63 14.54 -0.66
C ALA A 285 -5.38 15.84 0.13
N VAL A 286 -5.03 16.92 -0.56
CA VAL A 286 -4.83 18.25 0.04
C VAL A 286 -6.16 18.86 0.52
N GLY A 287 -7.29 18.59 -0.18
CA GLY A 287 -8.63 18.96 0.29
C GLY A 287 -8.86 20.46 0.51
N GLY A 288 -8.05 21.34 -0.10
CA GLY A 288 -8.12 22.81 0.07
C GLY A 288 -7.14 23.38 1.08
N ALA A 289 -6.34 22.57 1.80
CA ALA A 289 -5.24 23.04 2.63
C ALA A 289 -4.16 23.72 1.77
N ARG A 290 -3.43 24.67 2.35
CA ARG A 290 -2.30 25.33 1.67
C ARG A 290 -1.03 24.52 1.88
N VAL A 291 -0.66 23.69 0.93
CA VAL A 291 0.51 22.81 1.01
C VAL A 291 1.58 23.24 0.00
N ALA A 292 2.80 23.45 0.46
CA ALA A 292 3.97 23.65 -0.39
C ALA A 292 4.43 22.27 -0.93
N ILE A 293 4.19 22.00 -2.22
CA ILE A 293 4.45 20.70 -2.84
C ILE A 293 5.77 20.71 -3.63
N ASP A 294 6.64 19.73 -3.36
CA ASP A 294 7.85 19.44 -4.13
C ASP A 294 7.49 18.65 -5.40
N TRP A 295 7.14 19.37 -6.47
CA TRP A 295 6.77 18.76 -7.75
C TRP A 295 7.93 18.04 -8.44
N ASP A 296 9.19 18.39 -8.15
CA ASP A 296 10.34 17.67 -8.70
C ASP A 296 10.49 16.30 -8.05
N ARG A 297 10.24 16.21 -6.75
CA ARG A 297 10.12 14.92 -6.05
C ARG A 297 8.97 14.08 -6.60
N VAL A 298 7.80 14.66 -6.78
CA VAL A 298 6.64 13.98 -7.40
C VAL A 298 7.01 13.39 -8.77
N ARG A 299 7.72 14.16 -9.63
CA ARG A 299 8.17 13.66 -10.94
C ARG A 299 9.15 12.50 -10.81
N ARG A 300 10.11 12.57 -9.87
CA ARG A 300 11.03 11.44 -9.60
C ARG A 300 10.27 10.19 -9.13
N MET A 301 9.35 10.35 -8.19
CA MET A 301 8.53 9.22 -7.70
C MET A 301 7.68 8.59 -8.81
N ALA A 302 7.10 9.40 -9.71
CA ALA A 302 6.37 8.91 -10.87
C ALA A 302 7.24 8.11 -11.85
N GLN A 303 8.52 8.46 -11.98
CA GLN A 303 9.48 7.74 -12.82
C GLN A 303 9.97 6.44 -12.17
N GLN A 304 10.21 6.46 -10.87
CA GLN A 304 10.70 5.31 -10.10
C GLN A 304 9.60 4.30 -9.85
N ALA A 305 8.39 4.77 -9.52
CA ALA A 305 7.21 3.95 -9.21
C ALA A 305 7.57 2.78 -8.27
N ASN A 306 8.29 3.07 -7.17
CA ASN A 306 8.82 2.05 -6.27
C ASN A 306 7.86 1.68 -5.12
N GLY A 307 6.71 2.35 -5.01
CA GLY A 307 5.68 2.10 -4.01
C GLY A 307 5.98 2.63 -2.60
N ILE A 308 7.16 3.18 -2.35
CA ILE A 308 7.55 3.67 -1.02
C ILE A 308 6.89 5.03 -0.78
N PRO A 309 6.13 5.23 0.33
CA PRO A 309 5.58 6.52 0.68
C PRO A 309 6.67 7.54 1.00
N GLU A 310 6.67 8.68 0.31
CA GLU A 310 7.59 9.79 0.57
C GLU A 310 6.83 11.07 0.92
N LEU A 311 7.46 11.90 1.76
CA LEU A 311 6.99 13.25 2.06
C LEU A 311 7.21 14.13 0.83
N ILE A 312 6.14 14.69 0.28
CA ILE A 312 6.16 15.54 -0.93
C ILE A 312 5.73 16.98 -0.66
N GLY A 313 5.27 17.30 0.52
CA GLY A 313 4.85 18.66 0.86
C GLY A 313 4.55 18.82 2.33
N VAL A 314 4.53 20.08 2.77
CA VAL A 314 4.18 20.48 4.14
C VAL A 314 3.17 21.61 4.05
N GLU A 315 2.18 21.60 4.93
CA GLU A 315 1.21 22.67 5.06
C GLU A 315 1.91 23.97 5.48
N ALA A 316 1.55 25.06 4.83
CA ALA A 316 2.10 26.38 5.16
C ALA A 316 1.48 26.89 6.45
N ASP A 317 2.29 27.34 7.39
CA ASP A 317 1.84 27.97 8.61
C ASP A 317 0.98 29.22 8.29
N THR A 318 -0.22 29.26 8.79
CA THR A 318 -1.15 30.40 8.60
C THR A 318 -0.77 31.65 9.39
N ASP A 319 0.27 31.57 10.23
CA ASP A 319 0.60 32.64 11.19
C ASP A 319 1.58 33.71 10.68
N THR A 320 2.01 33.67 9.40
CA THR A 320 3.04 34.59 8.90
C THR A 320 2.51 35.78 8.07
N GLU A 321 1.20 35.98 7.95
CA GLU A 321 0.61 37.03 7.07
C GLU A 321 0.11 38.28 7.82
N THR A 322 0.50 38.51 9.11
CA THR A 322 0.07 39.69 9.85
C THR A 322 1.21 40.63 10.32
N ALA A 323 2.36 40.63 9.61
CA ALA A 323 3.43 41.57 9.96
C ALA A 323 4.24 42.06 8.76
N SER A 324 3.63 42.77 7.82
CA SER A 324 4.33 43.80 7.03
C SER A 324 3.33 44.67 6.24
N SER A 325 2.64 45.54 6.95
CA SER A 325 2.11 46.74 6.33
C SER A 325 3.22 47.80 6.42
N PRO A 326 3.83 48.26 5.33
CA PRO A 326 4.72 49.42 5.42
C PRO A 326 3.87 50.69 5.56
N ALA A 327 4.15 51.39 6.65
CA ALA A 327 3.59 52.69 6.93
C ALA A 327 3.78 53.66 5.73
N SER A 328 2.68 54.33 5.43
CA SER A 328 2.55 55.49 4.57
C SER A 328 3.64 56.52 4.79
N ALA A 329 4.35 56.88 3.73
CA ALA A 329 4.98 58.21 3.59
C ALA A 329 4.77 58.65 2.16
N ALA A 330 3.92 59.70 1.96
CA ALA A 330 3.89 60.53 0.80
C ALA A 330 4.39 61.95 1.20
N PRO A 331 4.61 62.94 0.29
CA PRO A 331 4.67 62.90 -1.15
C PRO A 331 5.92 63.63 -1.75
N GLY A 332 6.23 63.41 -3.00
CA GLY A 332 7.16 64.23 -3.78
C GLY A 332 6.84 64.13 -5.27
N ALA A 333 6.41 65.27 -5.82
CA ALA A 333 5.98 65.40 -7.20
C ALA A 333 7.15 65.32 -8.22
N GLY A 334 6.90 64.76 -9.42
CA GLY A 334 7.80 64.77 -10.55
C GLY A 334 7.25 64.10 -11.77
N THR A 335 6.65 64.93 -12.66
CA THR A 335 6.19 64.68 -14.02
C THR A 335 7.11 63.89 -14.93
N SER A 336 6.61 62.92 -15.68
CA SER A 336 6.65 62.92 -17.16
C SER A 336 5.93 61.68 -17.74
N ALA A 337 5.01 61.98 -18.61
CA ALA A 337 4.24 61.02 -19.39
C ALA A 337 5.08 60.43 -20.52
N GLN A 338 5.01 59.12 -20.69
CA GLN A 338 5.22 58.48 -21.98
C GLN A 338 4.18 57.39 -22.22
N SER A 339 3.37 57.65 -23.19
CA SER A 339 2.33 56.80 -23.75
C SER A 339 2.96 55.60 -24.47
N PHE A 340 2.51 54.39 -24.11
CA PHE A 340 2.71 53.23 -24.96
C PHE A 340 1.36 52.64 -25.41
N THR A 341 1.19 52.64 -26.73
CA THR A 341 0.05 52.11 -27.49
C THR A 341 0.07 50.57 -27.49
N PRO A 342 -1.08 49.91 -27.41
CA PRO A 342 -1.11 48.45 -27.49
C PRO A 342 -1.12 47.98 -28.95
N VAL A 343 -0.21 47.08 -29.28
CA VAL A 343 -0.18 46.39 -30.58
C VAL A 343 -1.11 45.18 -30.51
N ARG A 344 -2.14 45.21 -31.36
CA ARG A 344 -3.00 44.04 -31.66
C ARG A 344 -2.26 43.13 -32.63
N CYS A 345 -2.07 41.87 -32.29
CA CYS A 345 -1.76 40.83 -33.26
C CYS A 345 -3.01 40.07 -33.64
N ARG A 346 -3.30 40.10 -34.92
CA ARG A 346 -4.36 39.36 -35.61
C ARG A 346 -3.98 37.88 -35.74
N ALA A 347 -4.98 37.02 -35.61
CA ALA A 347 -4.97 35.66 -36.11
C ALA A 347 -5.11 35.61 -37.64
N PRO A 348 -4.60 34.58 -38.30
CA PRO A 348 -5.19 34.15 -39.55
C PRO A 348 -5.54 32.67 -39.61
N PHE A 349 -6.75 32.47 -40.12
CA PHE A 349 -7.21 31.53 -41.14
C PHE A 349 -7.17 30.01 -40.89
N ALA A 350 -8.35 29.42 -40.75
CA ALA A 350 -8.77 28.15 -41.36
C ALA A 350 -9.49 28.48 -42.71
N PRO A 351 -9.96 27.52 -43.48
CA PRO A 351 -9.65 26.11 -43.75
C PRO A 351 -9.71 25.76 -45.30
N ALA A 352 -9.32 24.56 -45.67
CA ALA A 352 -9.79 23.82 -46.87
C ALA A 352 -9.23 22.39 -46.79
N GLY A 353 -9.88 21.30 -47.09
CA GLY A 353 -11.04 20.96 -47.84
C GLY A 353 -10.93 19.48 -48.17
N ARG A 354 -12.03 18.81 -48.09
CA ARG A 354 -12.38 17.43 -48.46
C ARG A 354 -11.55 16.75 -49.57
N THR A 355 -11.29 15.45 -49.43
CA THR A 355 -11.64 14.44 -50.44
C THR A 355 -11.87 13.07 -49.82
N ARG A 356 -13.03 12.50 -50.09
CA ARG A 356 -13.41 11.09 -49.84
C ARG A 356 -12.82 10.24 -50.95
N THR A 357 -12.29 9.05 -50.59
CA THR A 357 -12.34 7.91 -51.47
C THR A 357 -12.61 6.65 -50.65
N ARG A 358 -13.62 5.92 -51.06
CA ARG A 358 -14.01 4.61 -50.55
C ARG A 358 -13.34 3.54 -51.42
N PRO A 359 -12.90 2.42 -50.87
CA PRO A 359 -12.54 1.25 -51.65
C PRO A 359 -13.58 0.13 -51.55
N SER A 360 -13.67 -0.59 -52.63
CA SER A 360 -14.36 -1.84 -52.86
C SER A 360 -13.59 -3.03 -52.29
N SER A 361 -14.36 -3.94 -51.73
CA SER A 361 -13.94 -5.34 -51.46
C SER A 361 -13.83 -6.13 -52.78
N PRO A 362 -13.20 -7.33 -52.78
CA PRO A 362 -13.84 -8.56 -52.34
C PRO A 362 -13.23 -9.24 -51.15
#